data_d59c068490f16df4c7612e5cbf270f6d
#
_entry.id   d59c068490f16df4c7612e5cbf270f6d
#
_cell.length_a   1.000
_cell.length_b   1.000
_cell.length_c   1.000
_cell.angle_alpha   90.00
_cell.angle_beta   90.00
_cell.angle_gamma   90.00
#
_symmetry.space_group_name_H-M   'P 1'
#
loop_
_entity.id
_entity.type
_entity.pdbx_description
1 polymer ?
#
loop_
_entity_poly.entity_id
_entity_poly.type
_entity_poly.pdbx_seq_one_letter_code
_entity_poly.pdbx_strand_id
1 'polypeptide(L)'
;MGKSTAARAFRHYGVSVFDADVNTHKLIGVGGSAVTAVGDVFPGTVKNGFVNRSLLGKFVFNDKVALARLEKILHPLVREAQNKFIRLAAKRRENLLVLDVPLLFEVGSNLLCDGVAVVTAPKFIQKIRVLSRVGMTQQLFSQVLESQMPDTEKKKRADFIIPTSMGRNFSLLRIRNIITTIQGCSGHQWAPKRVNF
;
A
#
# COMPACT_ATOMS: atom_id res chain seq x y z
N MET A 1 -0.60 11.38 -0.81
CA MET A 1 -1.11 11.71 0.53
C MET A 1 -0.09 11.52 1.67
N GLY A 2 1.07 10.96 1.45
CA GLY A 2 2.09 10.79 2.49
C GLY A 2 2.18 9.38 3.09
N LYS A 3 1.55 8.36 2.46
CA LYS A 3 1.61 6.95 2.88
C LYS A 3 3.07 6.48 3.12
N SER A 4 3.95 6.67 2.15
CA SER A 4 5.38 6.28 2.27
C SER A 4 6.13 7.06 3.37
N THR A 5 5.70 8.29 3.69
CA THR A 5 6.25 9.06 4.82
C THR A 5 5.79 8.47 6.14
N ALA A 6 4.52 8.08 6.25
CA ALA A 6 3.99 7.39 7.42
C ALA A 6 4.68 6.03 7.61
N ALA A 7 4.85 5.24 6.55
CA ALA A 7 5.57 3.97 6.59
C ALA A 7 7.01 4.13 7.10
N ARG A 8 7.73 5.17 6.63
CA ARG A 8 9.08 5.50 7.15
C ARG A 8 9.06 5.88 8.63
N ALA A 9 8.02 6.59 9.07
CA ALA A 9 7.89 6.96 10.48
C ALA A 9 7.66 5.72 11.37
N PHE A 10 6.82 4.78 10.96
CA PHE A 10 6.67 3.51 11.67
C PHE A 10 8.01 2.76 11.78
N ARG A 11 8.79 2.66 10.69
CA ARG A 11 10.14 2.06 10.73
C ARG A 11 11.08 2.80 11.68
N HIS A 12 11.03 4.13 11.69
CA HIS A 12 11.85 4.96 12.61
C HIS A 12 11.54 4.67 14.08
N TYR A 13 10.30 4.33 14.39
CA TYR A 13 9.89 3.89 15.74
C TYR A 13 10.07 2.39 15.98
N GLY A 14 10.86 1.69 15.16
CA GLY A 14 11.19 0.29 15.34
C GLY A 14 10.10 -0.70 14.91
N VAL A 15 9.04 -0.25 14.24
CA VAL A 15 7.97 -1.13 13.77
C VAL A 15 8.32 -1.71 12.40
N SER A 16 8.23 -3.02 12.25
CA SER A 16 8.41 -3.70 10.97
C SER A 16 7.29 -3.33 9.98
N VAL A 17 7.67 -2.95 8.76
CA VAL A 17 6.74 -2.50 7.72
C VAL A 17 6.93 -3.31 6.44
N PHE A 18 5.91 -4.05 6.04
CA PHE A 18 5.79 -4.62 4.71
C PHE A 18 5.30 -3.55 3.74
N ASP A 19 6.01 -3.33 2.65
CA ASP A 19 5.65 -2.38 1.60
C ASP A 19 5.30 -3.17 0.33
N ALA A 20 4.01 -3.19 -0.03
CA ALA A 20 3.51 -3.94 -1.17
C ALA A 20 4.07 -3.42 -2.50
N ASP A 21 4.23 -2.10 -2.65
CA ASP A 21 4.79 -1.49 -3.86
C ASP A 21 6.26 -1.91 -4.05
N VAL A 22 7.06 -1.85 -2.99
CA VAL A 22 8.47 -2.28 -3.02
C VAL A 22 8.57 -3.76 -3.34
N ASN A 23 7.70 -4.61 -2.77
CA ASN A 23 7.71 -6.04 -3.07
C ASN A 23 7.27 -6.32 -4.50
N THR A 24 6.24 -5.65 -5.01
CA THR A 24 5.87 -5.74 -6.44
C THR A 24 7.04 -5.38 -7.35
N HIS A 25 7.78 -4.31 -7.03
CA HIS A 25 8.97 -3.92 -7.80
C HIS A 25 10.07 -5.00 -7.79
N LYS A 26 10.26 -5.69 -6.66
CA LYS A 26 11.22 -6.82 -6.59
C LYS A 26 10.76 -7.99 -7.44
N LEU A 27 9.47 -8.31 -7.45
CA LEU A 27 8.92 -9.43 -8.22
C LEU A 27 9.09 -9.26 -9.74
N ILE A 28 9.05 -8.02 -10.24
CA ILE A 28 9.25 -7.70 -11.67
C ILE A 28 10.64 -7.15 -11.99
N GLY A 29 11.50 -7.02 -11.00
CA GLY A 29 12.90 -6.59 -11.15
C GLY A 29 13.80 -7.72 -11.69
N VAL A 30 15.10 -7.45 -11.75
CA VAL A 30 16.09 -8.44 -12.21
C VAL A 30 16.02 -9.71 -11.35
N GLY A 31 15.82 -10.87 -12.00
CA GLY A 31 15.65 -12.16 -11.30
C GLY A 31 14.36 -12.30 -10.49
N GLY A 32 13.41 -11.39 -10.64
CA GLY A 32 12.12 -11.44 -9.94
C GLY A 32 11.26 -12.61 -10.40
N SER A 33 10.53 -13.22 -9.48
CA SER A 33 9.74 -14.43 -9.73
C SER A 33 8.55 -14.22 -10.68
N ALA A 34 8.12 -12.97 -10.91
CA ALA A 34 7.04 -12.65 -11.84
C ALA A 34 7.54 -12.40 -13.29
N VAL A 35 8.85 -12.28 -13.52
CA VAL A 35 9.41 -11.83 -14.81
C VAL A 35 8.99 -12.74 -15.96
N THR A 36 9.13 -14.06 -15.82
CA THR A 36 8.76 -15.03 -16.84
C THR A 36 7.26 -14.98 -17.13
N ALA A 37 6.43 -15.12 -16.10
CA ALA A 37 4.97 -15.12 -16.26
C ALA A 37 4.42 -13.82 -16.86
N VAL A 38 5.02 -12.67 -16.52
CA VAL A 38 4.65 -11.38 -17.13
C VAL A 38 5.11 -11.33 -18.59
N GLY A 39 6.31 -11.85 -18.92
CA GLY A 39 6.83 -11.91 -20.29
C GLY A 39 5.96 -12.75 -21.20
N ASP A 40 5.44 -13.89 -20.71
CA ASP A 40 4.56 -14.79 -21.46
C ASP A 40 3.20 -14.12 -21.81
N VAL A 41 2.65 -13.35 -20.87
CA VAL A 41 1.36 -12.67 -21.05
C VAL A 41 1.49 -11.34 -21.79
N PHE A 42 2.64 -10.65 -21.64
CA PHE A 42 2.92 -9.34 -22.23
C PHE A 42 4.25 -9.40 -23.02
N PRO A 43 4.24 -9.97 -24.23
CA PRO A 43 5.46 -10.12 -25.05
C PRO A 43 6.16 -8.78 -25.30
N GLY A 44 7.50 -8.80 -25.28
CA GLY A 44 8.32 -7.61 -25.50
C GLY A 44 8.46 -6.67 -24.31
N THR A 45 7.82 -6.98 -23.17
CA THR A 45 7.95 -6.17 -21.94
C THR A 45 9.16 -6.54 -21.10
N VAL A 46 9.72 -7.75 -21.28
CA VAL A 46 10.91 -8.20 -20.56
C VAL A 46 12.17 -7.79 -21.33
N LYS A 47 13.10 -7.11 -20.66
CA LYS A 47 14.41 -6.73 -21.19
C LYS A 47 15.47 -6.97 -20.11
N ASN A 48 16.60 -7.56 -20.50
CA ASN A 48 17.75 -7.79 -19.60
C ASN A 48 17.36 -8.48 -18.27
N GLY A 49 16.41 -9.43 -18.32
CA GLY A 49 15.98 -10.19 -17.14
C GLY A 49 15.07 -9.44 -16.16
N PHE A 50 14.49 -8.30 -16.54
CA PHE A 50 13.49 -7.59 -15.77
C PHE A 50 12.33 -7.07 -16.64
N VAL A 51 11.19 -6.80 -16.03
CA VAL A 51 10.03 -6.20 -16.71
C VAL A 51 10.21 -4.69 -16.86
N ASN A 52 10.24 -4.20 -18.09
CA ASN A 52 10.25 -2.78 -18.38
C ASN A 52 8.87 -2.17 -18.10
N ARG A 53 8.77 -1.44 -17.00
CA ARG A 53 7.51 -0.86 -16.51
C ARG A 53 6.85 0.13 -17.48
N SER A 54 7.65 0.89 -18.23
CA SER A 54 7.12 1.82 -19.23
C SER A 54 6.46 1.08 -20.38
N LEU A 55 7.03 -0.03 -20.83
CA LEU A 55 6.45 -0.89 -21.86
C LEU A 55 5.20 -1.60 -21.32
N LEU A 56 5.29 -2.23 -20.14
CA LEU A 56 4.16 -2.88 -19.50
C LEU A 56 3.00 -1.88 -19.27
N GLY A 57 3.31 -0.66 -18.84
CA GLY A 57 2.33 0.41 -18.66
C GLY A 57 1.51 0.70 -19.92
N LYS A 58 2.12 0.64 -21.11
CA LYS A 58 1.41 0.84 -22.40
C LYS A 58 0.35 -0.24 -22.65
N PHE A 59 0.57 -1.46 -22.17
CA PHE A 59 -0.42 -2.54 -22.30
C PHE A 59 -1.58 -2.39 -21.32
N VAL A 60 -1.30 -1.97 -20.07
CA VAL A 60 -2.31 -2.05 -18.99
C VAL A 60 -3.00 -0.71 -18.69
N PHE A 61 -2.47 0.41 -19.18
CA PHE A 61 -2.93 1.74 -18.76
C PHE A 61 -4.39 2.05 -19.16
N ASN A 62 -4.82 1.60 -20.34
CA ASN A 62 -6.19 1.83 -20.84
C ASN A 62 -6.96 0.52 -21.09
N ASP A 63 -6.42 -0.62 -20.68
CA ASP A 63 -7.01 -1.93 -20.86
C ASP A 63 -7.23 -2.61 -19.51
N LYS A 64 -8.49 -2.59 -19.05
CA LYS A 64 -8.90 -3.25 -17.79
C LYS A 64 -8.70 -4.77 -17.82
N VAL A 65 -8.81 -5.39 -19.00
CA VAL A 65 -8.61 -6.84 -19.14
C VAL A 65 -7.12 -7.18 -19.02
N ALA A 66 -6.25 -6.39 -19.67
CA ALA A 66 -4.81 -6.54 -19.52
C ALA A 66 -4.36 -6.27 -18.07
N LEU A 67 -4.92 -5.23 -17.42
CA LEU A 67 -4.63 -4.95 -16.01
C LEU A 67 -5.03 -6.14 -15.12
N ALA A 68 -6.24 -6.70 -15.30
CA ALA A 68 -6.69 -7.85 -14.52
C ALA A 68 -5.81 -9.10 -14.73
N ARG A 69 -5.29 -9.32 -15.94
CA ARG A 69 -4.32 -10.40 -16.21
C ARG A 69 -3.02 -10.18 -15.45
N LEU A 70 -2.51 -8.96 -15.43
CA LEU A 70 -1.30 -8.61 -14.66
C LEU A 70 -1.52 -8.81 -13.16
N GLU A 71 -2.64 -8.33 -12.63
CA GLU A 71 -3.01 -8.50 -11.22
C GLU A 71 -3.12 -9.98 -10.83
N LYS A 72 -3.70 -10.81 -11.69
CA LYS A 72 -3.79 -12.27 -11.48
C LYS A 72 -2.42 -12.94 -11.31
N ILE A 73 -1.37 -12.42 -11.98
CA ILE A 73 0.00 -12.90 -11.82
C ILE A 73 0.62 -12.36 -10.53
N LEU A 74 0.46 -11.06 -10.26
CA LEU A 74 1.19 -10.38 -9.18
C LEU A 74 0.58 -10.60 -7.80
N HIS A 75 -0.76 -10.62 -7.67
CA HIS A 75 -1.44 -10.73 -6.38
C HIS A 75 -1.04 -11.97 -5.57
N PRO A 76 -0.97 -13.20 -6.15
CA PRO A 76 -0.55 -14.37 -5.40
C PRO A 76 0.88 -14.24 -4.87
N LEU A 77 1.80 -13.72 -5.68
CA LEU A 77 3.21 -13.56 -5.32
C LEU A 77 3.41 -12.49 -4.24
N VAL A 78 2.67 -11.38 -4.32
CA VAL A 78 2.70 -10.35 -3.28
C VAL A 78 2.11 -10.89 -1.98
N ARG A 79 1.02 -11.66 -2.04
CA ARG A 79 0.40 -12.31 -0.87
C ARG A 79 1.34 -13.32 -0.22
N GLU A 80 2.07 -14.09 -1.01
CA GLU A 80 3.08 -15.02 -0.50
C GLU A 80 4.21 -14.28 0.22
N ALA A 81 4.75 -13.20 -0.38
CA ALA A 81 5.76 -12.36 0.24
C ALA A 81 5.25 -11.71 1.55
N GLN A 82 4.00 -11.25 1.58
CA GLN A 82 3.35 -10.73 2.77
C GLN A 82 3.22 -11.79 3.88
N ASN A 83 2.75 -12.98 3.53
CA ASN A 83 2.62 -14.08 4.49
C ASN A 83 3.97 -14.52 5.05
N LYS A 84 5.01 -14.54 4.21
CA LYS A 84 6.40 -14.79 4.65
C LYS A 84 6.87 -13.72 5.63
N PHE A 85 6.61 -12.45 5.33
CA PHE A 85 6.94 -11.33 6.23
C PHE A 85 6.24 -11.47 7.58
N ILE A 86 4.93 -11.74 7.61
CA ILE A 86 4.14 -11.92 8.84
C ILE A 86 4.69 -13.09 9.66
N ARG A 87 4.98 -14.24 9.02
CA ARG A 87 5.55 -15.41 9.72
C ARG A 87 6.91 -15.12 10.33
N LEU A 88 7.76 -14.34 9.65
CA LEU A 88 9.06 -13.95 10.18
C LEU A 88 8.94 -12.97 11.35
N ALA A 89 8.01 -12.02 11.30
CA ALA A 89 7.72 -11.12 12.42
C ALA A 89 7.19 -11.89 13.64
N ALA A 90 6.28 -12.85 13.43
CA ALA A 90 5.79 -13.73 14.50
C ALA A 90 6.91 -14.56 15.15
N LYS A 91 7.84 -15.11 14.35
CA LYS A 91 9.02 -15.83 14.90
C LYS A 91 9.92 -14.92 15.75
N ARG A 92 10.01 -13.64 15.41
CA ARG A 92 10.75 -12.62 16.18
C ARG A 92 9.96 -12.08 17.37
N ARG A 93 8.73 -12.56 17.58
CA ARG A 93 7.80 -12.10 18.64
C ARG A 93 7.53 -10.59 18.56
N GLU A 94 7.42 -10.07 17.36
CA GLU A 94 7.05 -8.67 17.15
C GLU A 94 5.57 -8.46 17.49
N ASN A 95 5.27 -7.56 18.43
CA ASN A 95 3.90 -7.28 18.89
C ASN A 95 3.10 -6.41 17.91
N LEU A 96 3.78 -5.72 17.00
CA LEU A 96 3.16 -4.83 16.02
C LEU A 96 3.93 -4.92 14.71
N LEU A 97 3.19 -5.08 13.62
CA LEU A 97 3.69 -4.92 12.26
C LEU A 97 2.73 -4.06 11.43
N VAL A 98 3.24 -3.43 10.40
CA VAL A 98 2.45 -2.60 9.49
C VAL A 98 2.50 -3.18 8.07
N LEU A 99 1.33 -3.26 7.45
CA LEU A 99 1.18 -3.60 6.03
C LEU A 99 0.87 -2.30 5.26
N ASP A 100 1.85 -1.83 4.48
CA ASP A 100 1.68 -0.65 3.62
C ASP A 100 1.16 -1.08 2.25
N VAL A 101 -0.19 -1.07 2.11
CA VAL A 101 -0.92 -1.52 0.92
C VAL A 101 -1.69 -0.35 0.32
N PRO A 102 -1.52 -0.02 -0.99
CA PRO A 102 -2.15 1.16 -1.61
C PRO A 102 -3.68 1.11 -1.65
N LEU A 103 -4.25 -0.01 -2.05
CA LEU A 103 -5.69 -0.20 -2.30
C LEU A 103 -6.28 -1.18 -1.28
N LEU A 104 -5.98 -0.97 0.01
CA LEU A 104 -6.29 -1.90 1.10
C LEU A 104 -7.77 -2.29 1.16
N PHE A 105 -8.67 -1.32 1.07
CA PHE A 105 -10.12 -1.55 1.14
C PHE A 105 -10.67 -2.11 -0.17
N GLU A 106 -10.14 -1.64 -1.30
CA GLU A 106 -10.57 -2.00 -2.64
C GLU A 106 -10.28 -3.49 -2.95
N VAL A 107 -9.17 -4.02 -2.41
CA VAL A 107 -8.78 -5.43 -2.58
C VAL A 107 -9.17 -6.31 -1.37
N GLY A 108 -9.91 -5.76 -0.39
CA GLY A 108 -10.37 -6.50 0.79
C GLY A 108 -9.27 -6.91 1.77
N SER A 109 -8.05 -6.39 1.64
CA SER A 109 -6.93 -6.76 2.52
C SER A 109 -7.05 -6.20 3.93
N ASN A 110 -7.98 -5.28 4.17
CA ASN A 110 -8.33 -4.79 5.51
C ASN A 110 -8.83 -5.89 6.44
N LEU A 111 -9.42 -6.97 5.89
CA LEU A 111 -9.90 -8.12 6.68
C LEU A 111 -8.77 -8.95 7.31
N LEU A 112 -7.53 -8.75 6.84
CA LEU A 112 -6.33 -9.41 7.38
C LEU A 112 -5.65 -8.59 8.50
N CYS A 113 -6.20 -7.41 8.81
CA CYS A 113 -5.61 -6.48 9.76
C CYS A 113 -6.46 -6.37 11.01
N ASP A 114 -5.84 -6.30 12.18
CA ASP A 114 -6.51 -6.03 13.45
C ASP A 114 -6.95 -4.56 13.55
N GLY A 115 -6.30 -3.66 12.82
CA GLY A 115 -6.66 -2.26 12.74
C GLY A 115 -6.15 -1.59 11.47
N VAL A 116 -6.82 -0.53 11.04
CA VAL A 116 -6.52 0.21 9.81
C VAL A 116 -6.23 1.68 10.12
N ALA A 117 -5.07 2.14 9.71
CA ALA A 117 -4.68 3.55 9.76
C ALA A 117 -4.78 4.18 8.36
N VAL A 118 -5.60 5.23 8.23
CA VAL A 118 -5.76 5.98 6.98
C VAL A 118 -4.95 7.26 7.01
N VAL A 119 -4.04 7.41 6.05
CA VAL A 119 -3.27 8.64 5.84
C VAL A 119 -4.08 9.58 4.95
N THR A 120 -4.36 10.77 5.45
CA THR A 120 -5.24 11.74 4.77
C THR A 120 -4.62 13.11 4.61
N ALA A 121 -5.09 13.85 3.61
CA ALA A 121 -4.83 15.28 3.40
C ALA A 121 -6.05 15.92 2.71
N PRO A 122 -6.30 17.24 2.89
CA PRO A 122 -7.30 17.97 2.12
C PRO A 122 -7.13 17.77 0.62
N LYS A 123 -8.24 17.75 -0.13
CA LYS A 123 -8.25 17.47 -1.59
C LYS A 123 -7.28 18.36 -2.37
N PHE A 124 -7.21 19.66 -2.02
CA PHE A 124 -6.31 20.59 -2.70
C PHE A 124 -4.82 20.27 -2.45
N ILE A 125 -4.43 19.88 -1.22
CA ILE A 125 -3.07 19.45 -0.90
C ILE A 125 -2.75 18.12 -1.60
N GLN A 126 -3.70 17.19 -1.65
CA GLN A 126 -3.54 15.94 -2.39
C GLN A 126 -3.27 16.22 -3.87
N LYS A 127 -4.08 17.09 -4.50
CA LYS A 127 -3.92 17.49 -5.90
C LYS A 127 -2.53 18.08 -6.15
N ILE A 128 -2.11 19.09 -5.37
CA ILE A 128 -0.79 19.71 -5.51
C ILE A 128 0.33 18.66 -5.40
N ARG A 129 0.32 17.82 -4.37
CA ARG A 129 1.35 16.81 -4.13
C ARG A 129 1.40 15.71 -5.18
N VAL A 130 0.28 15.37 -5.80
CA VAL A 130 0.25 14.34 -6.84
C VAL A 130 0.67 14.93 -8.18
N LEU A 131 0.19 16.12 -8.54
CA LEU A 131 0.57 16.77 -9.78
C LEU A 131 2.05 17.22 -9.82
N SER A 132 2.71 17.40 -8.67
CA SER A 132 4.15 17.68 -8.62
C SER A 132 5.03 16.44 -8.90
N ARG A 133 4.45 15.25 -9.08
CA ARG A 133 5.21 14.05 -9.42
C ARG A 133 5.52 14.01 -10.92
N VAL A 134 6.74 13.62 -11.27
CA VAL A 134 7.16 13.44 -12.66
C VAL A 134 6.22 12.47 -13.37
N GLY A 135 5.73 12.86 -14.55
CA GLY A 135 4.82 12.05 -15.36
C GLY A 135 3.34 12.04 -14.95
N MET A 136 2.95 12.80 -13.90
CA MET A 136 1.55 12.89 -13.48
C MET A 136 0.85 14.05 -14.19
N THR A 137 -0.19 13.73 -14.97
CA THR A 137 -1.07 14.69 -15.61
C THR A 137 -2.39 14.84 -14.86
N GLN A 138 -3.14 15.92 -15.12
CA GLN A 138 -4.48 16.11 -14.54
C GLN A 138 -5.42 14.97 -14.91
N GLN A 139 -5.36 14.49 -16.16
CA GLN A 139 -6.19 13.39 -16.66
C GLN A 139 -5.89 12.09 -15.91
N LEU A 140 -4.59 11.74 -15.77
CA LEU A 140 -4.16 10.55 -15.03
C LEU A 140 -4.56 10.63 -13.55
N PHE A 141 -4.46 11.82 -12.95
CA PHE A 141 -4.88 12.05 -11.58
C PHE A 141 -6.39 11.77 -11.40
N SER A 142 -7.25 12.24 -12.33
CA SER A 142 -8.70 11.98 -12.27
C SER A 142 -9.00 10.47 -12.36
N GLN A 143 -8.37 9.77 -13.31
CA GLN A 143 -8.53 8.31 -13.46
C GLN A 143 -8.12 7.53 -12.21
N VAL A 144 -7.00 7.92 -11.58
CA VAL A 144 -6.55 7.30 -10.34
C VAL A 144 -7.54 7.57 -9.21
N LEU A 145 -8.14 8.76 -9.14
CA LEU A 145 -9.16 9.06 -8.11
C LEU A 145 -10.44 8.24 -8.31
N GLU A 146 -10.87 8.03 -9.56
CA GLU A 146 -12.06 7.23 -9.87
C GLU A 146 -11.90 5.75 -9.51
N SER A 147 -10.67 5.23 -9.58
CA SER A 147 -10.37 3.84 -9.21
C SER A 147 -10.22 3.61 -7.71
N GLN A 148 -10.19 4.67 -6.89
CA GLN A 148 -9.99 4.59 -5.45
C GLN A 148 -11.26 4.90 -4.67
N MET A 149 -11.46 4.21 -3.56
CA MET A 149 -12.50 4.57 -2.59
C MET A 149 -12.32 6.03 -2.14
N PRO A 150 -13.40 6.83 -2.05
CA PRO A 150 -13.34 8.20 -1.54
C PRO A 150 -12.70 8.30 -0.15
N ASP A 151 -11.91 9.35 0.09
CA ASP A 151 -11.22 9.57 1.37
C ASP A 151 -12.20 9.65 2.56
N THR A 152 -13.40 10.17 2.34
CA THR A 152 -14.48 10.20 3.34
C THR A 152 -14.91 8.79 3.77
N GLU A 153 -15.04 7.86 2.82
CA GLU A 153 -15.40 6.48 3.11
C GLU A 153 -14.25 5.71 3.76
N LYS A 154 -13.01 5.95 3.30
CA LYS A 154 -11.80 5.38 3.96
C LYS A 154 -11.72 5.80 5.42
N LYS A 155 -12.00 7.08 5.73
CA LYS A 155 -12.00 7.60 7.11
C LYS A 155 -13.07 6.95 7.99
N LYS A 156 -14.26 6.70 7.46
CA LYS A 156 -15.33 6.03 8.21
C LYS A 156 -14.96 4.60 8.61
N ARG A 157 -14.19 3.91 7.75
CA ARG A 157 -13.75 2.53 7.95
C ARG A 157 -12.42 2.40 8.71
N ALA A 158 -11.76 3.52 8.97
CA ALA A 158 -10.46 3.55 9.64
C ALA A 158 -10.61 3.53 11.15
N ASP A 159 -9.73 2.79 11.82
CA ASP A 159 -9.56 2.84 13.28
C ASP A 159 -8.72 4.04 13.69
N PHE A 160 -7.76 4.43 12.85
CA PHE A 160 -6.86 5.56 13.07
C PHE A 160 -6.79 6.47 11.85
N ILE A 161 -6.71 7.79 12.10
CA ILE A 161 -6.52 8.79 11.05
C ILE A 161 -5.19 9.50 11.29
N ILE A 162 -4.36 9.56 10.23
CA ILE A 162 -3.06 10.25 10.22
C ILE A 162 -3.15 11.44 9.26
N PRO A 163 -3.48 12.66 9.75
CA PRO A 163 -3.46 13.87 8.93
C PRO A 163 -2.02 14.23 8.54
N THR A 164 -1.79 14.55 7.26
CA THR A 164 -0.46 14.95 6.76
C THR A 164 -0.37 16.39 6.29
N SER A 165 -1.44 17.16 6.48
CA SER A 165 -1.52 18.59 6.15
C SER A 165 -1.08 19.50 7.29
N MET A 166 -1.04 19.01 8.52
CA MET A 166 -0.74 19.79 9.73
C MET A 166 0.76 19.79 10.10
N GLY A 167 1.63 19.50 9.13
CA GLY A 167 3.07 19.42 9.35
C GLY A 167 3.58 18.03 9.73
N ARG A 168 4.89 17.85 9.58
CA ARG A 168 5.56 16.56 9.80
C ARG A 168 5.49 16.11 11.25
N ASN A 169 5.76 17.03 12.18
CA ASN A 169 5.79 16.72 13.62
C ASN A 169 4.43 16.25 14.13
N PHE A 170 3.34 16.85 13.66
CA PHE A 170 1.99 16.42 14.02
C PHE A 170 1.72 14.99 13.54
N SER A 171 2.09 14.67 12.30
CA SER A 171 1.92 13.30 11.78
C SER A 171 2.78 12.28 12.54
N LEU A 172 4.01 12.64 12.93
CA LEU A 172 4.89 11.79 13.74
C LEU A 172 4.31 11.55 15.14
N LEU A 173 3.78 12.59 15.80
CA LEU A 173 3.11 12.45 17.09
C LEU A 173 1.90 11.52 17.01
N ARG A 174 1.07 11.67 15.97
CA ARG A 174 -0.06 10.76 15.75
C ARG A 174 0.37 9.31 15.56
N ILE A 175 1.42 9.06 14.80
CA ILE A 175 1.97 7.72 14.58
C ILE A 175 2.50 7.15 15.90
N ARG A 176 3.26 7.93 16.69
CA ARG A 176 3.74 7.51 17.99
C ARG A 176 2.58 7.13 18.92
N ASN A 177 1.51 7.95 18.97
CA ASN A 177 0.34 7.65 19.79
C ASN A 177 -0.36 6.35 19.34
N ILE A 178 -0.49 6.10 18.03
CA ILE A 178 -1.03 4.84 17.51
C ILE A 178 -0.20 3.66 18.02
N ILE A 179 1.13 3.73 17.89
CA ILE A 179 2.05 2.67 18.35
C ILE A 179 1.86 2.44 19.85
N THR A 180 1.88 3.49 20.67
CA THR A 180 1.72 3.37 22.14
C THR A 180 0.35 2.79 22.51
N THR A 181 -0.73 3.22 21.83
CA THR A 181 -2.08 2.70 22.07
C THR A 181 -2.14 1.19 21.78
N ILE A 182 -1.60 0.74 20.64
CA ILE A 182 -1.66 -0.67 20.26
C ILE A 182 -0.75 -1.52 21.17
N GLN A 183 0.46 -1.05 21.46
CA GLN A 183 1.42 -1.78 22.33
C GLN A 183 0.99 -1.82 23.80
N GLY A 184 0.25 -0.82 24.26
CA GLY A 184 -0.32 -0.79 25.60
C GLY A 184 -1.54 -1.71 25.78
N CYS A 185 -2.12 -2.20 24.69
CA CYS A 185 -3.18 -3.21 24.72
C CYS A 185 -2.55 -4.58 24.86
N SER A 186 -2.32 -5.04 26.08
CA SER A 186 -1.89 -6.42 26.36
C SER A 186 -3.04 -7.38 26.01
N GLY A 187 -2.83 -8.22 25.00
CA GLY A 187 -3.69 -9.34 24.58
C GLY A 187 -5.19 -9.10 24.59
N HIS A 188 -5.84 -9.15 23.47
CA HIS A 188 -7.31 -9.09 23.26
C HIS A 188 -8.06 -7.81 23.65
N GLN A 189 -7.42 -6.75 24.15
CA GLN A 189 -8.09 -5.49 24.52
C GLN A 189 -8.27 -4.54 23.33
N TRP A 190 -7.58 -4.73 22.22
CA TRP A 190 -7.85 -4.02 20.99
C TRP A 190 -8.98 -4.73 20.23
N ALA A 191 -10.20 -4.20 20.35
CA ALA A 191 -11.29 -4.61 19.46
C ALA A 191 -11.33 -3.62 18.29
N PRO A 192 -10.95 -4.01 17.08
CA PRO A 192 -11.16 -3.16 15.90
C PRO A 192 -12.64 -2.85 15.79
N LYS A 193 -12.98 -1.63 15.38
CA LYS A 193 -14.36 -1.29 15.02
C LYS A 193 -14.80 -2.17 13.88
N ARG A 194 -15.32 -3.37 14.18
CA ARG A 194 -15.98 -4.21 13.17
C ARG A 194 -17.20 -3.44 12.72
N VAL A 195 -17.13 -2.84 11.56
CA VAL A 195 -18.31 -2.34 10.88
C VAL A 195 -19.10 -3.59 10.53
N ASN A 196 -20.24 -3.79 11.20
CA ASN A 196 -21.22 -4.79 10.80
C ASN A 196 -21.62 -4.47 9.35
N PHE A 197 -21.40 -5.41 8.44
CA PHE A 197 -21.88 -5.36 7.08
C PHE A 197 -23.39 -5.57 7.05
#